data_a8e6f9e672a3f83afb91d31257b68e05
#
_entry.id   a8e6f9e672a3f83afb91d31257b68e05
#
_cell.length_a   1.000
_cell.length_b   1.000
_cell.length_c   1.000
_cell.angle_alpha   90.00
_cell.angle_beta   90.00
_cell.angle_gamma   90.00
#
_symmetry.space_group_name_H-M   'P 1'
#
loop_
_entity.id
_entity.type
_entity.pdbx_description
1 polymer ?
#
loop_
_entity_poly.entity_id
_entity_poly.type
_entity_poly.pdbx_seq_one_letter_code
_entity_poly.pdbx_strand_id
1 'polypeptide(L)'
;MITIQDILDFQKQWGNSIIKISDSYKKNIDYLNDTNNLIDSLYAYDHEEVLFKPTLASDNQFRLSRTGALSYFIGGNDQFKEDEGFAIKGWTKIRWENAGHKIFNDIAVCMGNYFLSIDNSEPLKVEFTIVLKEIDGKLKLILHDSHLPFQK
;
A
#
# COMPACT_ATOMS: atom_id res chain seq x y z
N MET A 1 -5.55 22.61 -0.64
CA MET A 1 -6.01 21.97 -1.90
C MET A 1 -4.98 20.95 -2.34
N ILE A 2 -5.42 19.75 -2.69
CA ILE A 2 -4.52 18.68 -3.16
C ILE A 2 -3.94 19.05 -4.52
N THR A 3 -2.64 18.84 -4.69
CA THR A 3 -1.94 19.04 -5.97
C THR A 3 -1.48 17.70 -6.54
N ILE A 4 -1.08 17.69 -7.81
CA ILE A 4 -0.48 16.51 -8.45
C ILE A 4 0.80 16.12 -7.69
N GLN A 5 1.59 17.10 -7.27
CA GLN A 5 2.81 16.84 -6.52
C GLN A 5 2.55 16.14 -5.20
N ASP A 6 1.45 16.50 -4.50
CA ASP A 6 1.06 15.82 -3.26
C ASP A 6 0.77 14.34 -3.51
N ILE A 7 0.13 14.01 -4.64
CA ILE A 7 -0.15 12.62 -5.02
C ILE A 7 1.17 11.87 -5.28
N LEU A 8 2.07 12.47 -6.04
CA LEU A 8 3.36 11.85 -6.36
C LEU A 8 4.20 11.63 -5.11
N ASP A 9 4.20 12.60 -4.20
CA ASP A 9 4.92 12.50 -2.91
C ASP A 9 4.33 11.39 -2.04
N PHE A 10 3.00 11.27 -2.00
CA PHE A 10 2.32 10.18 -1.30
C PHE A 10 2.76 8.81 -1.84
N GLN A 11 2.72 8.64 -3.17
CA GLN A 11 3.11 7.38 -3.82
C GLN A 11 4.56 7.02 -3.53
N LYS A 12 5.45 8.00 -3.58
CA LYS A 12 6.86 7.80 -3.24
C LYS A 12 7.03 7.39 -1.78
N GLN A 13 6.30 8.03 -0.88
CA GLN A 13 6.36 7.71 0.55
C GLN A 13 5.86 6.29 0.80
N TRP A 14 4.79 5.88 0.13
CA TRP A 14 4.27 4.50 0.25
C TRP A 14 5.34 3.49 -0.20
N GLY A 15 5.92 3.69 -1.39
CA GLY A 15 6.98 2.82 -1.92
C GLY A 15 8.18 2.74 -1.00
N ASN A 16 8.67 3.89 -0.52
CA ASN A 16 9.82 3.93 0.39
C ASN A 16 9.52 3.22 1.71
N SER A 17 8.29 3.32 2.21
CA SER A 17 7.89 2.64 3.45
C SER A 17 7.87 1.13 3.29
N ILE A 18 7.37 0.61 2.17
CA ILE A 18 7.39 -0.83 1.86
C ILE A 18 8.84 -1.34 1.77
N ILE A 19 9.70 -0.61 1.06
CA ILE A 19 11.12 -0.97 0.92
C ILE A 19 11.80 -0.99 2.30
N LYS A 20 11.49 -0.02 3.16
CA LYS A 20 12.03 0.04 4.51
C LYS A 20 11.61 -1.17 5.34
N ILE A 21 10.35 -1.58 5.25
CA ILE A 21 9.85 -2.77 5.96
C ILE A 21 10.61 -4.02 5.49
N SER A 22 10.77 -4.19 4.17
CA SER A 22 11.54 -5.29 3.60
C SER A 22 12.98 -5.32 4.11
N ASP A 23 13.64 -4.17 4.13
CA ASP A 23 15.03 -4.04 4.60
C ASP A 23 15.16 -4.32 6.09
N SER A 24 14.25 -3.78 6.90
CA SER A 24 14.25 -4.02 8.35
C SER A 24 14.02 -5.49 8.67
N TYR A 25 13.12 -6.16 7.96
CA TYR A 25 12.89 -7.60 8.12
C TYR A 25 14.16 -8.40 7.82
N LYS A 26 14.81 -8.09 6.69
CA LYS A 26 16.05 -8.75 6.27
C LYS A 26 17.17 -8.59 7.32
N LYS A 27 17.25 -7.41 7.93
CA LYS A 27 18.26 -7.09 8.95
C LYS A 27 17.86 -7.50 10.36
N ASN A 28 16.67 -8.09 10.52
CA ASN A 28 16.11 -8.44 11.82
C ASN A 28 16.01 -7.25 12.77
N ILE A 29 15.61 -6.10 12.22
CA ILE A 29 15.32 -4.88 12.98
C ILE A 29 13.79 -4.78 13.15
N ASP A 30 13.31 -3.82 13.93
CA ASP A 30 11.89 -3.66 14.30
C ASP A 30 11.01 -3.28 13.09
N TYR A 31 10.71 -4.25 12.23
CA TYR A 31 9.84 -4.06 11.07
C TYR A 31 8.36 -3.92 11.46
N LEU A 32 7.97 -4.37 12.64
CA LEU A 32 6.61 -4.14 13.15
C LEU A 32 6.36 -2.64 13.36
N ASN A 33 7.32 -1.93 13.96
CA ASN A 33 7.22 -0.48 14.14
C ASN A 33 7.15 0.23 12.79
N ASP A 34 7.96 -0.16 11.82
CA ASP A 34 7.93 0.42 10.47
C ASP A 34 6.57 0.20 9.80
N THR A 35 5.98 -0.98 9.99
CA THR A 35 4.66 -1.30 9.40
C THR A 35 3.55 -0.50 10.08
N ASN A 36 3.59 -0.36 11.40
CA ASN A 36 2.65 0.49 12.13
C ASN A 36 2.74 1.94 11.62
N ASN A 37 3.94 2.44 11.39
CA ASN A 37 4.16 3.79 10.85
C ASN A 37 3.57 3.93 9.44
N LEU A 38 3.76 2.94 8.57
CA LEU A 38 3.16 2.93 7.23
C LEU A 38 1.63 3.05 7.33
N ILE A 39 1.00 2.19 8.12
CA ILE A 39 -0.46 2.13 8.24
C ILE A 39 -1.01 3.43 8.84
N ASP A 40 -0.43 3.89 9.94
CA ASP A 40 -0.93 5.06 10.65
C ASP A 40 -0.70 6.37 9.87
N SER A 41 0.39 6.43 9.09
CA SER A 41 0.71 7.63 8.29
C SER A 41 -0.06 7.69 6.97
N LEU A 42 -0.29 6.55 6.30
CA LEU A 42 -0.76 6.54 4.92
C LEU A 42 -2.16 5.95 4.71
N TYR A 43 -2.71 5.25 5.70
CA TYR A 43 -4.06 4.70 5.65
C TYR A 43 -4.93 5.36 6.70
N ALA A 44 -6.21 5.58 6.40
CA ALA A 44 -7.11 6.36 7.25
C ALA A 44 -7.81 5.56 8.35
N TYR A 45 -7.28 4.38 8.74
CA TYR A 45 -7.96 3.51 9.72
C TYR A 45 -8.23 4.17 11.07
N ASP A 46 -7.43 5.16 11.46
CA ASP A 46 -7.64 5.89 12.72
C ASP A 46 -8.84 6.84 12.65
N HIS A 47 -9.33 7.14 11.45
CA HIS A 47 -10.39 8.11 11.22
C HIS A 47 -11.68 7.48 10.70
N GLU A 48 -11.55 6.44 9.87
CA GLU A 48 -12.70 5.82 9.22
C GLU A 48 -12.33 4.42 8.71
N GLU A 49 -13.34 3.68 8.27
CA GLU A 49 -13.12 2.41 7.59
C GLU A 49 -12.40 2.65 6.27
N VAL A 50 -11.43 1.82 5.95
CA VAL A 50 -10.68 1.90 4.69
C VAL A 50 -11.08 0.74 3.79
N LEU A 51 -11.43 1.07 2.55
CA LEU A 51 -11.76 0.06 1.55
C LEU A 51 -10.46 -0.45 0.93
N PHE A 52 -9.87 -1.44 1.58
CA PHE A 52 -8.60 -2.01 1.14
C PHE A 52 -8.81 -3.43 0.61
N LYS A 53 -8.53 -3.60 -0.69
CA LYS A 53 -8.48 -4.92 -1.33
C LYS A 53 -7.06 -5.11 -1.84
N PRO A 54 -6.18 -5.77 -1.04
CA PRO A 54 -4.78 -5.94 -1.41
C PRO A 54 -4.57 -6.93 -2.57
N THR A 55 -3.39 -6.86 -3.16
CA THR A 55 -3.03 -7.58 -4.39
C THR A 55 -3.13 -9.10 -4.26
N LEU A 56 -2.62 -9.65 -3.16
CA LEU A 56 -2.42 -11.10 -2.99
C LEU A 56 -3.32 -11.69 -1.90
N ALA A 57 -4.52 -11.17 -1.74
CA ALA A 57 -5.51 -11.70 -0.81
C ALA A 57 -6.66 -12.36 -1.58
N SER A 58 -7.04 -13.58 -1.22
CA SER A 58 -8.12 -14.31 -1.89
C SER A 58 -9.20 -14.81 -0.94
N ASP A 59 -8.85 -15.37 0.20
CA ASP A 59 -9.83 -15.88 1.16
C ASP A 59 -10.50 -14.75 1.93
N ASN A 60 -9.73 -13.80 2.43
CA ASN A 60 -10.18 -12.55 3.03
C ASN A 60 -9.70 -11.41 2.15
N GLN A 61 -10.42 -11.15 1.07
CA GLN A 61 -10.01 -10.16 0.06
C GLN A 61 -10.01 -8.73 0.59
N PHE A 62 -10.99 -8.40 1.44
CA PHE A 62 -11.26 -7.01 1.83
C PHE A 62 -10.77 -6.78 3.26
N ARG A 63 -9.77 -5.92 3.41
CA ARG A 63 -9.14 -5.64 4.70
C ARG A 63 -9.64 -4.30 5.22
N LEU A 64 -10.87 -4.31 5.75
CA LEU A 64 -11.56 -3.10 6.20
C LEU A 64 -11.10 -2.64 7.58
N SER A 65 -10.34 -3.49 8.30
CA SER A 65 -9.79 -3.15 9.61
C SER A 65 -8.28 -3.00 9.58
N ARG A 66 -7.75 -2.21 10.52
CA ARG A 66 -6.31 -2.03 10.68
C ARG A 66 -5.58 -3.35 10.93
N THR A 67 -6.18 -4.24 11.73
CA THR A 67 -5.62 -5.58 12.00
C THR A 67 -5.46 -6.38 10.72
N GLY A 68 -6.46 -6.36 9.83
CA GLY A 68 -6.39 -7.06 8.55
C GLY A 68 -5.31 -6.50 7.63
N ALA A 69 -5.11 -5.19 7.64
CA ALA A 69 -4.06 -4.54 6.86
C ALA A 69 -2.67 -4.91 7.41
N LEU A 70 -2.50 -4.85 8.72
CA LEU A 70 -1.22 -5.22 9.37
C LEU A 70 -0.84 -6.65 9.04
N SER A 71 -1.79 -7.58 9.15
CA SER A 71 -1.56 -8.98 8.80
C SER A 71 -1.12 -9.14 7.35
N TYR A 72 -1.77 -8.44 6.43
CA TYR A 72 -1.40 -8.53 5.02
C TYR A 72 0.06 -8.14 4.78
N PHE A 73 0.52 -7.07 5.43
CA PHE A 73 1.88 -6.56 5.20
C PHE A 73 2.97 -7.43 5.82
N ILE A 74 2.76 -8.01 7.01
CA ILE A 74 3.83 -8.76 7.71
C ILE A 74 3.49 -10.20 8.07
N GLY A 75 2.26 -10.67 7.83
CA GLY A 75 1.85 -12.05 8.12
C GLY A 75 1.77 -12.35 9.61
N GLY A 76 1.70 -13.65 9.94
CA GLY A 76 1.79 -14.12 11.32
C GLY A 76 0.52 -14.02 12.15
N ASN A 77 -0.63 -13.71 11.55
CA ASN A 77 -1.92 -13.65 12.24
C ASN A 77 -2.79 -14.86 11.85
N ASP A 78 -3.16 -15.68 12.84
CA ASP A 78 -3.93 -16.90 12.59
C ASP A 78 -5.33 -16.65 12.01
N GLN A 79 -5.87 -15.45 12.15
CA GLN A 79 -7.14 -15.07 11.54
C GLN A 79 -7.02 -14.87 10.01
N PHE A 80 -5.81 -14.69 9.51
CA PHE A 80 -5.52 -14.46 8.10
C PHE A 80 -4.39 -15.39 7.65
N LYS A 81 -4.67 -16.68 7.64
CA LYS A 81 -3.64 -17.72 7.39
C LYS A 81 -3.03 -17.67 6.00
N GLU A 82 -3.73 -17.06 5.03
CA GLU A 82 -3.19 -16.89 3.69
C GLU A 82 -2.05 -15.87 3.61
N ASP A 83 -1.91 -15.00 4.62
CA ASP A 83 -0.96 -13.91 4.58
C ASP A 83 0.47 -14.39 4.81
N GLU A 84 1.32 -14.13 3.81
CA GLU A 84 2.76 -14.45 3.87
C GLU A 84 3.60 -13.22 4.21
N GLY A 85 2.98 -12.04 4.28
CA GLY A 85 3.66 -10.78 4.52
C GLY A 85 4.14 -10.12 3.22
N PHE A 86 3.27 -9.35 2.59
CA PHE A 86 3.59 -8.68 1.33
C PHE A 86 4.81 -7.76 1.46
N ALA A 87 4.91 -7.04 2.55
CA ALA A 87 5.96 -6.03 2.74
C ALA A 87 7.31 -6.62 3.16
N ILE A 88 7.36 -7.89 3.55
CA ILE A 88 8.61 -8.54 3.98
C ILE A 88 9.21 -9.47 2.93
N LYS A 89 8.76 -9.37 1.69
CA LYS A 89 9.25 -10.22 0.59
C LYS A 89 10.63 -9.83 0.06
N GLY A 90 11.18 -8.70 0.51
CA GLY A 90 12.52 -8.25 0.12
C GLY A 90 12.55 -7.21 -0.99
N TRP A 91 11.48 -6.43 -1.13
CA TRP A 91 11.40 -5.40 -2.16
C TRP A 91 12.50 -4.36 -2.00
N THR A 92 13.19 -4.05 -3.12
CA THR A 92 14.25 -3.03 -3.15
C THR A 92 13.92 -1.87 -4.05
N LYS A 93 12.91 -2.00 -4.94
CA LYS A 93 12.54 -0.95 -5.87
C LYS A 93 11.04 -0.98 -6.11
N ILE A 94 10.41 0.19 -6.02
CA ILE A 94 8.98 0.36 -6.31
C ILE A 94 8.82 1.61 -7.17
N ARG A 95 8.13 1.48 -8.30
CA ARG A 95 7.92 2.54 -9.27
C ARG A 95 6.43 2.63 -9.61
N TRP A 96 5.90 3.85 -9.61
CA TRP A 96 4.50 4.13 -9.94
C TRP A 96 4.37 4.70 -11.35
N GLU A 97 3.33 4.27 -12.06
CA GLU A 97 2.93 4.85 -13.34
C GLU A 97 1.44 5.18 -13.28
N ASN A 98 1.11 6.45 -13.17
CA ASN A 98 -0.29 6.88 -13.15
C ASN A 98 -0.84 6.94 -14.57
N ALA A 99 -2.00 6.31 -14.78
CA ALA A 99 -2.77 6.46 -16.02
C ALA A 99 -3.59 7.75 -16.00
N GLY A 100 -4.09 8.14 -14.82
CA GLY A 100 -4.84 9.36 -14.65
C GLY A 100 -5.21 9.63 -13.20
N HIS A 101 -5.67 10.85 -12.95
CA HIS A 101 -6.10 11.28 -11.63
C HIS A 101 -7.26 12.30 -11.75
N LYS A 102 -8.05 12.40 -10.68
CA LYS A 102 -9.10 13.39 -10.50
C LYS A 102 -8.97 13.98 -9.10
N ILE A 103 -9.08 15.30 -8.99
CA ILE A 103 -8.96 16.00 -7.70
C ILE A 103 -10.26 16.75 -7.44
N PHE A 104 -10.87 16.52 -6.27
CA PHE A 104 -12.13 17.13 -5.84
C PHE A 104 -11.97 17.63 -4.40
N ASN A 105 -11.74 18.91 -4.19
CA ASN A 105 -11.57 19.48 -2.85
C ASN A 105 -10.51 18.71 -2.04
N ASP A 106 -10.95 17.90 -1.06
CA ASP A 106 -10.09 17.13 -0.16
C ASP A 106 -9.91 15.66 -0.61
N ILE A 107 -10.34 15.31 -1.82
CA ILE A 107 -10.29 13.94 -2.36
C ILE A 107 -9.47 13.92 -3.66
N ALA A 108 -8.61 12.92 -3.81
CA ALA A 108 -7.94 12.62 -5.08
C ALA A 108 -8.16 11.15 -5.42
N VAL A 109 -8.50 10.91 -6.69
CA VAL A 109 -8.70 9.55 -7.23
C VAL A 109 -7.64 9.30 -8.29
N CYS A 110 -6.94 8.17 -8.21
CA CYS A 110 -5.88 7.82 -9.14
C CYS A 110 -6.00 6.36 -9.56
N MET A 111 -5.61 6.07 -10.80
CA MET A 111 -5.46 4.70 -11.27
C MET A 111 -4.24 4.58 -12.16
N GLY A 112 -3.69 3.39 -12.22
CA GLY A 112 -2.52 3.09 -13.01
C GLY A 112 -1.89 1.78 -12.60
N ASN A 113 -0.56 1.72 -12.69
CA ASN A 113 0.22 0.56 -12.31
C ASN A 113 1.33 0.94 -11.35
N TYR A 114 1.74 0.00 -10.49
CA TYR A 114 3.04 0.12 -9.84
C TYR A 114 3.80 -1.20 -9.99
N PHE A 115 5.11 -1.09 -9.94
CA PHE A 115 6.03 -2.19 -10.21
C PHE A 115 6.96 -2.36 -9.02
N LEU A 116 6.99 -3.58 -8.48
CA LEU A 116 7.86 -3.92 -7.36
C LEU A 116 8.89 -4.93 -7.81
N SER A 117 10.15 -4.72 -7.46
CA SER A 117 11.20 -5.67 -7.80
C SER A 117 12.18 -5.87 -6.64
N ILE A 118 12.81 -7.03 -6.66
CA ILE A 118 13.88 -7.41 -5.74
C ILE A 118 15.17 -7.33 -6.56
N ASP A 119 16.05 -6.39 -6.19
CA ASP A 119 17.30 -6.14 -6.89
C ASP A 119 17.07 -5.94 -8.42
N ASN A 120 17.72 -6.71 -9.27
CA ASN A 120 17.57 -6.63 -10.72
C ASN A 120 16.62 -7.69 -11.29
N SER A 121 15.76 -8.26 -10.45
CA SER A 121 14.78 -9.27 -10.89
C SER A 121 13.66 -8.65 -11.73
N GLU A 122 12.90 -9.52 -12.42
CA GLU A 122 11.72 -9.12 -13.17
C GLU A 122 10.71 -8.47 -12.25
N PRO A 123 10.21 -7.25 -12.56
CA PRO A 123 9.24 -6.58 -11.72
C PRO A 123 7.88 -7.29 -11.64
N LEU A 124 7.28 -7.30 -10.46
CA LEU A 124 5.88 -7.66 -10.29
C LEU A 124 5.04 -6.44 -10.66
N LYS A 125 4.22 -6.58 -11.70
CA LYS A 125 3.28 -5.52 -12.11
C LYS A 125 1.99 -5.65 -11.31
N VAL A 126 1.55 -4.54 -10.73
CA VAL A 126 0.30 -4.43 -9.98
C VAL A 126 -0.54 -3.33 -10.58
N GLU A 127 -1.81 -3.61 -10.83
CA GLU A 127 -2.79 -2.61 -11.27
C GLU A 127 -3.47 -2.05 -10.03
N PHE A 128 -3.74 -0.74 -10.01
CA PHE A 128 -4.31 -0.11 -8.82
C PHE A 128 -5.35 0.95 -9.14
N THR A 129 -6.25 1.12 -8.19
CA THR A 129 -7.10 2.30 -8.03
C THR A 129 -7.00 2.74 -6.57
N ILE A 130 -6.71 4.00 -6.34
CA ILE A 130 -6.63 4.56 -4.99
C ILE A 130 -7.48 5.80 -4.87
N VAL A 131 -8.03 6.01 -3.67
CA VAL A 131 -8.68 7.26 -3.29
C VAL A 131 -7.95 7.79 -2.06
N LEU A 132 -7.43 9.01 -2.20
CA LEU A 132 -6.73 9.72 -1.15
C LEU A 132 -7.63 10.82 -0.59
N LYS A 133 -7.65 10.97 0.72
CA LYS A 133 -8.39 12.02 1.40
C LYS A 133 -7.42 12.87 2.22
N GLU A 134 -7.57 14.19 2.14
CA GLU A 134 -6.78 15.08 2.99
C GLU A 134 -7.41 15.11 4.39
N ILE A 135 -6.64 14.67 5.37
CA ILE A 135 -7.04 14.60 6.78
C ILE A 135 -5.95 15.30 7.60
N ASP A 136 -6.31 16.36 8.29
CA ASP A 136 -5.36 17.15 9.10
C ASP A 136 -4.11 17.56 8.30
N GLY A 137 -4.33 17.99 7.05
CA GLY A 137 -3.28 18.47 6.16
C GLY A 137 -2.43 17.38 5.52
N LYS A 138 -2.79 16.10 5.67
CA LYS A 138 -2.03 14.96 5.10
C LYS A 138 -2.94 14.09 4.27
N LEU A 139 -2.40 13.52 3.19
CA LEU A 139 -3.13 12.56 2.38
C LEU A 139 -3.10 11.17 3.02
N LYS A 140 -4.26 10.53 3.09
CA LYS A 140 -4.39 9.15 3.57
C LYS A 140 -5.31 8.37 2.65
N LEU A 141 -5.04 7.08 2.50
CA LEU A 141 -5.87 6.17 1.72
C LEU A 141 -7.19 5.89 2.42
N ILE A 142 -8.28 6.09 1.72
CA ILE A 142 -9.62 5.63 2.12
C ILE A 142 -10.10 4.49 1.22
N LEU A 143 -9.46 4.32 0.04
CA LEU A 143 -9.65 3.17 -0.83
C LEU A 143 -8.32 2.81 -1.47
N HIS A 144 -7.98 1.53 -1.45
CA HIS A 144 -6.81 0.98 -2.13
C HIS A 144 -7.20 -0.38 -2.70
N ASP A 145 -7.50 -0.40 -3.99
CA ASP A 145 -7.79 -1.63 -4.71
C ASP A 145 -6.59 -1.95 -5.59
N SER A 146 -6.05 -3.14 -5.45
CA SER A 146 -4.92 -3.60 -6.27
C SER A 146 -5.07 -5.06 -6.64
N HIS A 147 -4.57 -5.39 -7.83
CA HIS A 147 -4.67 -6.74 -8.38
C HIS A 147 -3.62 -6.98 -9.44
N LEU A 148 -3.38 -8.24 -9.74
CA LEU A 148 -2.49 -8.63 -10.82
C LEU A 148 -3.17 -8.45 -12.17
N PRO A 149 -2.39 -8.23 -13.25
CA PRO A 149 -2.96 -8.13 -14.59
C PRO A 149 -3.74 -9.37 -14.99
N PHE A 150 -4.77 -9.16 -15.80
CA PHE A 150 -5.56 -10.26 -16.36
C PHE A 150 -4.65 -11.21 -17.16
N GLN A 151 -4.82 -12.49 -16.96
CA GLN A 151 -4.11 -13.54 -17.68
C GLN A 151 -4.96 -13.96 -18.89
N LYS A 152 -4.38 -13.81 -20.09
CA LYS A 152 -5.04 -14.20 -21.35
C LYS A 152 -4.95 -15.68 -21.57
#